data_240dd57cd0854e61460f2f67028030bd
#
_entry.id   240dd57cd0854e61460f2f67028030bd
#
_cell.length_a   1.000
_cell.length_b   1.000
_cell.length_c   1.000
_cell.angle_alpha   90.00
_cell.angle_beta   90.00
_cell.angle_gamma   90.00
#
_symmetry.space_group_name_H-M   'P 1'
#
loop_
_entity.id
_entity.type
_entity.pdbx_description
1 polymer ?
#
loop_
_entity_poly.entity_id
_entity_poly.type
_entity_poly.pdbx_seq_one_letter_code
_entity_poly.pdbx_strand_id
1 'polypeptide(L)'
;VPMEDINLHFTGDFHAITSAHNLLAAMVDNHIHWGSPSGLDPSRVTWRRVLDMNDRNLREIVTGLGGPSNGAAMESGFDITVASEVMAILCLATDASDLEQRLDRIIVGYRRDRTAVTCADIKATGALMALLKDAILPNLVQTLENNPCLIHGGPFANIAHGCNSVIATQAALKMADYVVTEAGFGADLGAEKFFDIKCRQSGLKPDAAVLVATVKALKLHGGLSRDALGSENVAALEAGLSNLGRHIENLQQYGLPVVVA
;
A
#
# COMPACT_ATOMS: atom_id res chain seq x y z
N VAL A 1 0.18 -12.74 18.05
CA VAL A 1 0.56 -11.38 18.44
C VAL A 1 -0.50 -10.86 19.40
N PRO A 2 -0.14 -10.26 20.56
CA PRO A 2 -1.11 -9.63 21.43
C PRO A 2 -1.95 -8.56 20.73
N MET A 3 -3.20 -8.42 21.14
CA MET A 3 -4.13 -7.48 20.53
C MET A 3 -3.61 -6.03 20.57
N GLU A 4 -2.96 -5.65 21.65
CA GLU A 4 -2.33 -4.34 21.81
C GLU A 4 -1.25 -4.10 20.76
N ASP A 5 -0.41 -5.08 20.50
CA ASP A 5 0.67 -4.96 19.49
C ASP A 5 0.09 -4.83 18.10
N ILE A 6 -0.98 -5.56 17.76
CA ILE A 6 -1.66 -5.43 16.48
C ILE A 6 -2.25 -4.02 16.33
N ASN A 7 -2.91 -3.50 17.35
CA ASN A 7 -3.56 -2.21 17.30
C ASN A 7 -2.58 -1.03 17.35
N LEU A 8 -1.45 -1.17 18.04
CA LEU A 8 -0.47 -0.10 18.23
C LEU A 8 0.65 -0.13 17.18
N HIS A 9 1.07 -1.31 16.74
CA HIS A 9 2.20 -1.50 15.83
C HIS A 9 1.87 -2.30 14.57
N PHE A 10 0.65 -2.79 14.46
CA PHE A 10 0.11 -3.51 13.30
C PHE A 10 1.01 -4.63 12.80
N THR A 11 1.49 -5.53 13.60
CA THR A 11 2.34 -6.67 13.20
C THR A 11 3.84 -6.36 12.97
N GLY A 12 4.25 -5.12 12.96
CA GLY A 12 5.64 -4.71 12.74
C GLY A 12 6.02 -4.41 11.29
N ASP A 13 5.15 -4.73 10.33
CA ASP A 13 5.42 -4.48 8.90
C ASP A 13 5.67 -2.99 8.61
N PHE A 14 4.91 -2.11 9.22
CA PHE A 14 5.06 -0.66 9.06
C PHE A 14 6.40 -0.16 9.59
N HIS A 15 6.87 -0.69 10.71
CA HIS A 15 8.20 -0.35 11.25
C HIS A 15 9.32 -0.80 10.31
N ALA A 16 9.25 -2.01 9.78
CA ALA A 16 10.23 -2.53 8.83
C ALA A 16 10.26 -1.69 7.55
N ILE A 17 9.09 -1.36 7.01
CA ILE A 17 8.94 -0.54 5.79
C ILE A 17 9.42 0.88 6.03
N THR A 18 9.05 1.53 7.14
CA THR A 18 9.55 2.86 7.51
C THR A 18 11.08 2.85 7.59
N SER A 19 11.65 1.83 8.24
CA SER A 19 13.10 1.69 8.38
C SER A 19 13.78 1.50 7.02
N ALA A 20 13.29 0.60 6.18
CA ALA A 20 13.84 0.34 4.85
C ALA A 20 13.74 1.57 3.94
N HIS A 21 12.58 2.21 3.90
CA HIS A 21 12.35 3.41 3.09
C HIS A 21 13.27 4.56 3.49
N ASN A 22 13.37 4.84 4.79
CA ASN A 22 14.20 5.93 5.31
C ASN A 22 15.69 5.62 5.23
N LEU A 23 16.09 4.34 5.35
CA LEU A 23 17.46 3.93 5.07
C LEU A 23 17.84 4.25 3.63
N LEU A 24 16.96 3.94 2.66
CA LEU A 24 17.20 4.28 1.25
C LEU A 24 17.37 5.80 1.08
N ALA A 25 16.53 6.62 1.71
CA ALA A 25 16.67 8.07 1.68
C ALA A 25 18.03 8.53 2.26
N ALA A 26 18.45 7.97 3.39
CA ALA A 26 19.73 8.29 4.00
C ALA A 26 20.91 7.83 3.13
N MET A 27 20.79 6.69 2.45
CA MET A 27 21.83 6.21 1.50
C MET A 27 21.91 7.10 0.27
N VAL A 28 20.79 7.62 -0.23
CA VAL A 28 20.76 8.62 -1.31
C VAL A 28 21.50 9.89 -0.89
N ASP A 29 21.20 10.43 0.30
CA ASP A 29 21.89 11.62 0.81
C ASP A 29 23.39 11.39 0.97
N ASN A 30 23.79 10.25 1.52
CA ASN A 30 25.19 9.86 1.66
C ASN A 30 25.89 9.69 0.31
N HIS A 31 25.20 9.11 -0.66
CA HIS A 31 25.70 8.94 -2.03
C HIS A 31 25.98 10.30 -2.69
N ILE A 32 25.10 11.28 -2.52
CA ILE A 32 25.28 12.66 -3.00
C ILE A 32 26.44 13.33 -2.27
N HIS A 33 26.50 13.21 -0.95
CA HIS A 33 27.55 13.81 -0.12
C HIS A 33 28.97 13.38 -0.55
N TRP A 34 29.14 12.13 -0.95
CA TRP A 34 30.41 11.56 -1.40
C TRP A 34 30.65 11.67 -2.93
N GLY A 35 30.01 12.62 -3.58
CA GLY A 35 30.28 12.99 -4.97
C GLY A 35 29.46 12.25 -6.01
N SER A 36 28.39 11.57 -5.58
CA SER A 36 27.41 10.94 -6.49
C SER A 36 28.03 10.06 -7.60
N PRO A 37 28.70 8.95 -7.26
CA PRO A 37 29.38 8.09 -8.25
C PRO A 37 28.45 7.59 -9.37
N SER A 38 27.12 7.47 -9.11
CA SER A 38 26.13 7.12 -10.12
C SER A 38 25.74 8.27 -11.05
N GLY A 39 26.18 9.51 -10.77
CA GLY A 39 25.80 10.71 -11.49
C GLY A 39 24.40 11.25 -11.13
N LEU A 40 23.83 10.83 -10.01
CA LEU A 40 22.57 11.37 -9.50
C LEU A 40 22.70 12.88 -9.28
N ASP A 41 21.79 13.64 -9.89
CA ASP A 41 21.71 15.09 -9.72
C ASP A 41 20.96 15.42 -8.41
N PRO A 42 21.58 16.13 -7.46
CA PRO A 42 20.93 16.50 -6.19
C PRO A 42 19.62 17.27 -6.35
N SER A 43 19.48 18.02 -7.44
CA SER A 43 18.23 18.75 -7.75
C SER A 43 17.12 17.87 -8.36
N ARG A 44 17.39 16.59 -8.57
CA ARG A 44 16.49 15.63 -9.24
C ARG A 44 16.24 14.37 -8.43
N VAL A 45 16.45 14.44 -7.12
CA VAL A 45 16.09 13.38 -6.18
C VAL A 45 14.56 13.32 -6.09
N THR A 46 14.00 12.13 -6.27
CA THR A 46 12.55 11.90 -6.18
C THR A 46 12.16 11.09 -4.94
N TRP A 47 13.13 10.49 -4.28
CA TRP A 47 12.91 9.66 -3.10
C TRP A 47 12.84 10.53 -1.85
N ARG A 48 11.65 10.61 -1.26
CA ARG A 48 11.39 11.35 -0.01
C ARG A 48 11.58 10.43 1.20
N ARG A 49 11.20 10.87 2.37
CA ARG A 49 11.13 10.07 3.58
C ARG A 49 9.70 9.67 3.88
N VAL A 50 9.52 8.75 4.82
CA VAL A 50 8.19 8.39 5.33
C VAL A 50 8.15 8.44 6.84
N LEU A 51 6.97 8.73 7.37
CA LEU A 51 6.65 8.68 8.78
C LEU A 51 5.24 8.08 8.92
N ASP A 52 5.05 7.18 9.87
CA ASP A 52 3.73 6.59 10.14
C ASP A 52 2.84 7.56 10.94
N MET A 53 2.72 8.76 10.40
CA MET A 53 1.92 9.84 10.95
C MET A 53 1.55 10.82 9.83
N ASN A 54 0.30 11.28 9.82
CA ASN A 54 -0.14 12.31 8.88
C ASN A 54 0.14 13.71 9.44
N ASP A 55 1.35 14.22 9.21
CA ASP A 55 1.79 15.55 9.64
C ASP A 55 1.94 16.50 8.46
N ARG A 56 1.08 17.53 8.42
CA ARG A 56 1.09 18.55 7.35
C ARG A 56 2.36 19.39 7.34
N ASN A 57 2.99 19.62 8.50
CA ASN A 57 4.19 20.44 8.60
C ASN A 57 5.44 19.77 8.03
N LEU A 58 5.40 18.44 7.88
CA LEU A 58 6.50 17.65 7.34
C LEU A 58 6.35 17.32 5.85
N ARG A 59 5.27 17.74 5.20
CA ARG A 59 5.04 17.42 3.77
C ARG A 59 6.05 18.06 2.85
N GLU A 60 6.46 19.29 3.16
CA GLU A 60 7.48 20.04 2.41
C GLU A 60 8.45 20.64 3.41
N ILE A 61 9.72 20.20 3.36
CA ILE A 61 10.79 20.62 4.25
C ILE A 61 12.07 20.88 3.47
N VAL A 62 13.01 21.56 4.09
CA VAL A 62 14.39 21.66 3.59
C VAL A 62 15.28 20.78 4.47
N THR A 63 16.02 19.87 3.84
CA THR A 63 17.04 19.04 4.48
C THR A 63 18.44 19.56 4.19
N GLY A 64 19.46 19.05 4.91
CA GLY A 64 20.87 19.38 4.66
C GLY A 64 21.31 20.75 5.18
N LEU A 65 20.52 21.42 6.02
CA LEU A 65 20.92 22.66 6.68
C LEU A 65 21.96 22.41 7.77
N GLY A 66 22.80 23.43 8.08
CA GLY A 66 23.81 23.36 9.14
C GLY A 66 25.25 23.29 8.64
N GLY A 67 25.48 23.53 7.35
CA GLY A 67 26.80 23.64 6.74
C GLY A 67 27.29 22.38 6.04
N PRO A 68 28.52 22.40 5.51
CA PRO A 68 29.02 21.36 4.60
C PRO A 68 29.05 19.93 5.17
N SER A 69 29.14 19.78 6.48
CA SER A 69 29.12 18.47 7.15
C SER A 69 27.75 17.79 7.11
N ASN A 70 26.66 18.54 6.84
CA ASN A 70 25.30 18.04 6.82
C ASN A 70 24.77 17.79 5.39
N GLY A 71 25.62 17.96 4.36
CA GLY A 71 25.24 17.72 2.98
C GLY A 71 24.77 18.97 2.24
N ALA A 72 24.14 18.77 1.10
CA ALA A 72 23.57 19.85 0.29
C ALA A 72 22.13 20.16 0.77
N ALA A 73 21.81 21.46 0.89
CA ALA A 73 20.43 21.87 1.17
C ALA A 73 19.54 21.53 -0.03
N MET A 74 18.46 20.79 0.21
CA MET A 74 17.51 20.39 -0.82
C MET A 74 16.07 20.32 -0.27
N GLU A 75 15.10 20.46 -1.15
CA GLU A 75 13.70 20.18 -0.82
C GLU A 75 13.48 18.69 -0.62
N SER A 76 12.70 18.33 0.37
CA SER A 76 12.31 16.97 0.70
C SER A 76 10.98 16.99 1.46
N GLY A 77 10.56 15.87 2.00
CA GLY A 77 9.36 15.78 2.83
C GLY A 77 9.16 14.39 3.40
N PHE A 78 8.12 14.27 4.18
CA PHE A 78 7.66 13.00 4.72
C PHE A 78 6.28 12.66 4.16
N ASP A 79 6.21 11.52 3.47
CA ASP A 79 4.93 10.89 3.12
C ASP A 79 4.52 9.91 4.22
N ILE A 80 3.28 9.44 4.23
CA ILE A 80 2.85 8.44 5.20
C ILE A 80 3.40 7.06 4.82
N THR A 81 3.78 6.25 5.79
CA THR A 81 4.41 4.92 5.55
C THR A 81 3.58 4.03 4.63
N VAL A 82 2.26 4.03 4.74
CA VAL A 82 1.35 3.23 3.90
C VAL A 82 1.32 3.67 2.42
N ALA A 83 1.86 4.84 2.11
CA ALA A 83 2.08 5.33 0.75
C ALA A 83 3.46 4.97 0.19
N SER A 84 4.30 4.32 0.97
CA SER A 84 5.64 3.90 0.55
C SER A 84 5.59 2.94 -0.65
N GLU A 85 6.44 3.18 -1.63
CA GLU A 85 6.67 2.24 -2.72
C GLU A 85 7.18 0.88 -2.19
N VAL A 86 7.98 0.87 -1.13
CA VAL A 86 8.44 -0.36 -0.45
C VAL A 86 7.27 -1.17 0.09
N MET A 87 6.22 -0.51 0.64
CA MET A 87 4.98 -1.16 1.08
C MET A 87 4.28 -1.86 -0.10
N ALA A 88 4.10 -1.15 -1.21
CA ALA A 88 3.45 -1.72 -2.39
C ALA A 88 4.26 -2.88 -2.99
N ILE A 89 5.58 -2.74 -3.04
CA ILE A 89 6.50 -3.79 -3.50
C ILE A 89 6.40 -5.04 -2.62
N LEU A 90 6.48 -4.90 -1.30
CA LEU A 90 6.35 -6.02 -0.35
C LEU A 90 5.03 -6.77 -0.55
N CYS A 91 3.93 -6.04 -0.72
CA CYS A 91 2.61 -6.64 -0.88
C CYS A 91 2.37 -7.29 -2.25
N LEU A 92 3.11 -6.89 -3.28
CA LEU A 92 3.01 -7.47 -4.63
C LEU A 92 4.08 -8.54 -4.91
N ALA A 93 5.11 -8.64 -4.09
CA ALA A 93 6.14 -9.65 -4.23
C ALA A 93 5.57 -11.05 -4.03
N THR A 94 6.11 -12.03 -4.78
CA THR A 94 5.72 -13.43 -4.71
C THR A 94 6.64 -14.25 -3.82
N ASP A 95 7.89 -13.82 -3.68
CA ASP A 95 8.92 -14.41 -2.84
C ASP A 95 10.07 -13.42 -2.59
N ALA A 96 11.11 -13.84 -1.88
CA ALA A 96 12.26 -13.02 -1.55
C ALA A 96 13.07 -12.59 -2.78
N SER A 97 13.18 -13.44 -3.80
CA SER A 97 13.90 -13.12 -5.04
C SER A 97 13.17 -12.07 -5.87
N ASP A 98 11.85 -12.19 -5.99
CA ASP A 98 11.01 -11.19 -6.65
C ASP A 98 11.00 -9.86 -5.87
N LEU A 99 10.99 -9.93 -4.53
CA LEU A 99 11.15 -8.73 -3.67
C LEU A 99 12.45 -8.00 -3.98
N GLU A 100 13.59 -8.71 -4.01
CA GLU A 100 14.90 -8.14 -4.32
C GLU A 100 14.91 -7.47 -5.69
N GLN A 101 14.43 -8.17 -6.73
CA GLN A 101 14.37 -7.63 -8.09
C GLN A 101 13.48 -6.39 -8.23
N ARG A 102 12.41 -6.29 -7.45
CA ARG A 102 11.54 -5.12 -7.42
C ARG A 102 12.20 -3.94 -6.72
N LEU A 103 12.88 -4.20 -5.59
CA LEU A 103 13.63 -3.18 -4.85
C LEU A 103 14.77 -2.61 -5.69
N ASP A 104 15.49 -3.44 -6.46
CA ASP A 104 16.54 -3.01 -7.38
C ASP A 104 16.09 -1.92 -8.35
N ARG A 105 14.83 -1.99 -8.78
CA ARG A 105 14.24 -1.10 -9.79
C ARG A 105 13.65 0.19 -9.23
N ILE A 106 13.61 0.37 -7.92
CA ILE A 106 13.16 1.64 -7.32
C ILE A 106 13.97 2.80 -7.88
N ILE A 107 13.31 3.79 -8.44
CA ILE A 107 13.94 5.01 -8.95
C ILE A 107 14.11 5.99 -7.80
N VAL A 108 15.35 6.36 -7.48
CA VAL A 108 15.65 7.30 -6.40
C VAL A 108 15.81 8.74 -6.90
N GLY A 109 15.97 8.91 -8.20
CA GLY A 109 16.12 10.19 -8.86
C GLY A 109 16.70 10.05 -10.27
N TYR A 110 17.20 11.15 -10.82
CA TYR A 110 17.67 11.22 -12.20
C TYR A 110 19.03 11.89 -12.33
N ARG A 111 19.77 11.52 -13.37
CA ARG A 111 20.95 12.22 -13.84
C ARG A 111 20.56 13.51 -14.58
N ARG A 112 21.54 14.37 -14.90
CA ARG A 112 21.30 15.60 -15.68
C ARG A 112 20.71 15.33 -17.06
N ASP A 113 21.06 14.23 -17.69
CA ASP A 113 20.52 13.77 -18.97
C ASP A 113 19.13 13.14 -18.87
N ARG A 114 18.53 13.13 -17.69
CA ARG A 114 17.22 12.53 -17.34
C ARG A 114 17.20 11.01 -17.33
N THR A 115 18.33 10.32 -17.37
CA THR A 115 18.35 8.88 -17.12
C THR A 115 18.10 8.59 -15.64
N ALA A 116 17.31 7.55 -15.37
CA ALA A 116 16.99 7.15 -14.00
C ALA A 116 18.22 6.63 -13.26
N VAL A 117 18.26 6.89 -11.96
CA VAL A 117 19.16 6.25 -11.01
C VAL A 117 18.33 5.39 -10.08
N THR A 118 18.70 4.14 -9.93
CA THR A 118 17.93 3.15 -9.19
C THR A 118 18.56 2.79 -7.85
N CYS A 119 17.80 2.06 -7.03
CA CYS A 119 18.29 1.47 -5.77
C CYS A 119 19.52 0.58 -6.01
N ALA A 120 19.52 -0.20 -7.11
CA ALA A 120 20.69 -1.02 -7.51
C ALA A 120 21.92 -0.17 -7.84
N ASP A 121 21.77 0.96 -8.54
CA ASP A 121 22.86 1.86 -8.89
C ASP A 121 23.61 2.40 -7.67
N ILE A 122 22.89 2.62 -6.55
CA ILE A 122 23.47 3.07 -5.28
C ILE A 122 23.80 1.91 -4.32
N LYS A 123 23.59 0.65 -4.76
CA LYS A 123 23.89 -0.57 -4.01
C LYS A 123 23.15 -0.67 -2.66
N ALA A 124 21.90 -0.22 -2.60
CA ALA A 124 21.12 -0.20 -1.36
C ALA A 124 20.28 -1.47 -1.15
N THR A 125 19.98 -2.25 -2.17
CA THR A 125 19.03 -3.36 -2.14
C THR A 125 19.29 -4.36 -1.02
N GLY A 126 20.52 -4.81 -0.83
CA GLY A 126 20.86 -5.77 0.22
C GLY A 126 20.59 -5.26 1.63
N ALA A 127 20.76 -3.95 1.86
CA ALA A 127 20.44 -3.33 3.15
C ALA A 127 18.93 -3.27 3.39
N LEU A 128 18.13 -2.97 2.34
CA LEU A 128 16.68 -3.01 2.42
C LEU A 128 16.18 -4.44 2.68
N MET A 129 16.71 -5.44 1.97
CA MET A 129 16.38 -6.85 2.16
C MET A 129 16.66 -7.33 3.58
N ALA A 130 17.75 -6.88 4.20
CA ALA A 130 18.07 -7.21 5.59
C ALA A 130 17.01 -6.67 6.57
N LEU A 131 16.52 -5.45 6.36
CA LEU A 131 15.46 -4.85 7.18
C LEU A 131 14.08 -5.48 6.95
N LEU A 132 13.82 -5.98 5.74
CA LEU A 132 12.54 -6.60 5.37
C LEU A 132 12.50 -8.11 5.61
N LYS A 133 13.59 -8.72 6.09
CA LYS A 133 13.76 -10.16 6.23
C LYS A 133 12.60 -10.83 6.98
N ASP A 134 12.17 -10.27 8.10
CA ASP A 134 11.09 -10.84 8.90
C ASP A 134 9.71 -10.35 8.41
N ALA A 135 9.66 -9.13 7.89
CA ALA A 135 8.42 -8.52 7.37
C ALA A 135 7.87 -9.22 6.12
N ILE A 136 8.67 -9.99 5.39
CA ILE A 136 8.19 -10.78 4.24
C ILE A 136 7.28 -11.95 4.64
N LEU A 137 7.28 -12.34 5.91
CA LEU A 137 6.48 -13.45 6.43
C LEU A 137 5.11 -12.94 6.88
N PRO A 138 4.00 -13.49 6.33
CA PRO A 138 2.66 -13.11 6.78
C PRO A 138 2.44 -13.42 8.28
N ASN A 139 1.71 -12.55 8.95
CA ASN A 139 1.35 -12.73 10.35
C ASN A 139 0.05 -13.51 10.47
N LEU A 140 0.08 -14.66 11.11
CA LEU A 140 -1.11 -15.47 11.39
C LEU A 140 -1.69 -15.08 12.74
N VAL A 141 -2.92 -14.62 12.74
CA VAL A 141 -3.68 -14.25 13.94
C VAL A 141 -4.99 -15.04 14.00
N GLN A 142 -5.61 -15.09 15.17
CA GLN A 142 -6.92 -15.70 15.39
C GLN A 142 -7.97 -14.61 15.58
N THR A 143 -9.10 -14.71 14.86
CA THR A 143 -10.24 -13.83 15.05
C THR A 143 -11.02 -14.18 16.33
N LEU A 144 -11.92 -13.29 16.75
CA LEU A 144 -12.79 -13.55 17.90
C LEU A 144 -13.69 -14.77 17.70
N GLU A 145 -14.05 -15.10 16.47
CA GLU A 145 -14.80 -16.29 16.10
C GLU A 145 -13.95 -17.55 15.93
N ASN A 146 -12.66 -17.51 16.34
CA ASN A 146 -11.70 -18.59 16.25
C ASN A 146 -11.32 -19.02 14.82
N ASN A 147 -11.46 -18.14 13.84
CA ASN A 147 -11.00 -18.37 12.49
C ASN A 147 -9.55 -17.86 12.31
N PRO A 148 -8.71 -18.53 11.50
CA PRO A 148 -7.40 -18.02 11.16
C PRO A 148 -7.51 -16.78 10.25
N CYS A 149 -6.64 -15.80 10.47
CA CYS A 149 -6.54 -14.61 9.63
C CYS A 149 -5.07 -14.30 9.36
N LEU A 150 -4.72 -14.10 8.08
CA LEU A 150 -3.39 -13.66 7.69
C LEU A 150 -3.39 -12.14 7.50
N ILE A 151 -2.58 -11.43 8.30
CA ILE A 151 -2.38 -9.98 8.20
C ILE A 151 -0.99 -9.74 7.66
N HIS A 152 -0.86 -8.98 6.56
CA HIS A 152 0.42 -8.75 5.93
C HIS A 152 0.42 -7.46 5.09
N GLY A 153 1.23 -6.48 5.49
CA GLY A 153 1.28 -5.16 4.89
C GLY A 153 0.02 -4.33 5.13
N GLY A 154 -0.07 -3.18 4.49
CA GLY A 154 -1.19 -2.25 4.64
C GLY A 154 -1.17 -1.14 3.59
N PRO A 155 -1.10 -1.45 2.28
CA PRO A 155 -1.05 -0.43 1.24
C PRO A 155 -2.41 0.26 1.12
N PHE A 156 -2.43 1.60 1.06
CA PHE A 156 -3.68 2.33 0.86
C PHE A 156 -4.24 2.15 -0.55
N ALA A 157 -5.55 1.90 -0.66
CA ALA A 157 -6.23 1.70 -1.93
C ALA A 157 -6.25 2.95 -2.82
N ASN A 158 -6.23 4.14 -2.25
CA ASN A 158 -6.14 5.41 -3.00
C ASN A 158 -4.74 5.72 -3.54
N ILE A 159 -3.70 5.00 -3.08
CA ILE A 159 -2.31 5.23 -3.48
C ILE A 159 -1.73 3.99 -4.15
N ALA A 160 -1.96 2.80 -3.59
CA ALA A 160 -1.50 1.51 -4.09
C ALA A 160 -2.69 0.59 -4.39
N HIS A 161 -2.51 -0.73 -4.30
CA HIS A 161 -3.56 -1.70 -4.63
C HIS A 161 -4.54 -2.00 -3.46
N GLY A 162 -4.26 -1.52 -2.24
CA GLY A 162 -5.22 -1.45 -1.13
C GLY A 162 -5.75 -2.76 -0.58
N CYS A 163 -4.95 -3.83 -0.63
CA CYS A 163 -5.35 -5.14 -0.13
C CYS A 163 -4.14 -5.93 0.36
N ASN A 164 -4.40 -7.03 1.05
CA ASN A 164 -3.42 -7.95 1.60
C ASN A 164 -2.37 -8.41 0.55
N SER A 165 -1.23 -8.89 1.00
CA SER A 165 -0.13 -9.32 0.13
C SER A 165 -0.48 -10.52 -0.74
N VAL A 166 0.25 -10.67 -1.84
CA VAL A 166 0.20 -11.85 -2.71
C VAL A 166 0.65 -13.10 -1.93
N ILE A 167 1.74 -13.00 -1.18
CA ILE A 167 2.28 -14.11 -0.37
C ILE A 167 1.25 -14.62 0.62
N ALA A 168 0.58 -13.74 1.36
CA ALA A 168 -0.44 -14.13 2.33
C ALA A 168 -1.64 -14.81 1.66
N THR A 169 -2.13 -14.27 0.54
CA THR A 169 -3.25 -14.86 -0.19
C THR A 169 -2.88 -16.24 -0.77
N GLN A 170 -1.72 -16.37 -1.37
CA GLN A 170 -1.24 -17.66 -1.89
C GLN A 170 -1.01 -18.70 -0.78
N ALA A 171 -0.50 -18.28 0.39
CA ALA A 171 -0.36 -19.15 1.54
C ALA A 171 -1.73 -19.63 2.06
N ALA A 172 -2.69 -18.71 2.21
CA ALA A 172 -4.04 -19.04 2.64
C ALA A 172 -4.72 -20.06 1.71
N LEU A 173 -4.61 -19.87 0.39
CA LEU A 173 -5.17 -20.79 -0.62
C LEU A 173 -4.59 -22.22 -0.56
N LYS A 174 -3.42 -22.40 0.04
CA LYS A 174 -2.83 -23.72 0.28
C LYS A 174 -3.26 -24.36 1.61
N MET A 175 -3.84 -23.59 2.51
CA MET A 175 -4.14 -24.01 3.88
C MET A 175 -5.65 -24.12 4.17
N ALA A 176 -6.52 -23.58 3.31
CA ALA A 176 -7.96 -23.56 3.54
C ALA A 176 -8.75 -23.83 2.26
N ASP A 177 -9.96 -24.41 2.41
CA ASP A 177 -10.88 -24.67 1.32
C ASP A 177 -11.52 -23.38 0.79
N TYR A 178 -11.69 -22.38 1.67
CA TYR A 178 -12.23 -21.06 1.36
C TYR A 178 -11.30 -19.98 1.88
N VAL A 179 -10.99 -19.01 1.03
CA VAL A 179 -10.20 -17.83 1.38
C VAL A 179 -11.00 -16.59 1.04
N VAL A 180 -11.25 -15.75 2.04
CA VAL A 180 -11.90 -14.45 1.87
C VAL A 180 -10.82 -13.39 2.02
N THR A 181 -10.71 -12.50 1.04
CA THR A 181 -9.78 -11.36 1.07
C THR A 181 -10.53 -10.08 0.77
N GLU A 182 -9.94 -8.97 1.19
CA GLU A 182 -10.51 -7.65 0.98
C GLU A 182 -10.12 -7.04 -0.37
N ALA A 183 -10.92 -6.05 -0.78
CA ALA A 183 -10.53 -5.03 -1.74
C ALA A 183 -10.97 -3.68 -1.13
N GLY A 184 -10.03 -2.83 -0.77
CA GLY A 184 -10.28 -1.63 0.02
C GLY A 184 -11.14 -0.58 -0.68
N PHE A 185 -11.92 0.18 0.08
CA PHE A 185 -12.84 1.22 -0.42
C PHE A 185 -14.01 0.67 -1.27
N GLY A 186 -14.55 1.51 -2.15
CA GLY A 186 -15.62 1.10 -3.07
C GLY A 186 -15.13 0.19 -4.21
N ALA A 187 -16.06 -0.50 -4.86
CA ALA A 187 -15.75 -1.41 -5.94
C ALA A 187 -15.14 -0.70 -7.17
N ASP A 188 -15.46 0.58 -7.34
CA ASP A 188 -14.92 1.48 -8.37
C ASP A 188 -13.46 1.92 -8.13
N LEU A 189 -12.88 1.55 -7.01
CA LEU A 189 -11.48 1.83 -6.69
C LEU A 189 -10.75 0.56 -6.25
N GLY A 190 -11.11 -0.01 -5.11
CA GLY A 190 -10.37 -1.12 -4.51
C GLY A 190 -10.54 -2.42 -5.27
N ALA A 191 -11.76 -2.75 -5.71
CA ALA A 191 -11.97 -3.97 -6.50
C ALA A 191 -11.26 -3.89 -7.87
N GLU A 192 -11.32 -2.76 -8.56
CA GLU A 192 -10.58 -2.56 -9.81
C GLU A 192 -9.07 -2.76 -9.62
N LYS A 193 -8.49 -2.15 -8.58
CA LYS A 193 -7.07 -2.33 -8.27
C LYS A 193 -6.73 -3.77 -7.86
N PHE A 194 -7.62 -4.43 -7.14
CA PHE A 194 -7.45 -5.84 -6.79
C PHE A 194 -7.37 -6.72 -8.06
N PHE A 195 -8.30 -6.56 -8.99
CA PHE A 195 -8.31 -7.33 -10.23
C PHE A 195 -7.19 -6.90 -11.18
N ASP A 196 -7.07 -5.61 -11.46
CA ASP A 196 -6.18 -5.09 -12.51
C ASP A 196 -4.71 -5.01 -12.09
N ILE A 197 -4.42 -4.95 -10.80
CA ILE A 197 -3.05 -4.94 -10.27
C ILE A 197 -2.71 -6.29 -9.64
N LYS A 198 -3.33 -6.62 -8.51
CA LYS A 198 -2.94 -7.80 -7.73
C LYS A 198 -3.20 -9.10 -8.46
N CYS A 199 -4.41 -9.33 -8.95
CA CYS A 199 -4.75 -10.57 -9.65
C CYS A 199 -3.97 -10.71 -10.96
N ARG A 200 -3.85 -9.63 -11.73
CA ARG A 200 -3.11 -9.64 -13.00
C ARG A 200 -1.62 -9.97 -12.82
N GLN A 201 -0.99 -9.44 -11.79
CA GLN A 201 0.43 -9.71 -11.52
C GLN A 201 0.68 -11.07 -10.89
N SER A 202 -0.22 -11.54 -10.05
CA SER A 202 -0.04 -12.79 -9.28
C SER A 202 -0.67 -14.03 -9.90
N GLY A 203 -1.52 -13.86 -10.92
CA GLY A 203 -2.31 -14.93 -11.51
C GLY A 203 -3.47 -15.42 -10.65
N LEU A 204 -3.78 -14.72 -9.55
CA LEU A 204 -4.94 -15.03 -8.71
C LEU A 204 -6.24 -14.82 -9.48
N LYS A 205 -7.21 -15.73 -9.28
CA LYS A 205 -8.53 -15.68 -9.89
C LYS A 205 -9.58 -15.94 -8.82
N PRO A 206 -10.29 -14.91 -8.35
CA PRO A 206 -11.42 -15.09 -7.44
C PRO A 206 -12.56 -15.87 -8.08
N ASP A 207 -13.24 -16.71 -7.29
CA ASP A 207 -14.41 -17.49 -7.72
C ASP A 207 -15.71 -16.70 -7.61
N ALA A 208 -15.77 -15.73 -6.69
CA ALA A 208 -16.93 -14.86 -6.48
C ALA A 208 -16.50 -13.55 -5.81
N ALA A 209 -17.35 -12.53 -5.94
CA ALA A 209 -17.22 -11.27 -5.21
C ALA A 209 -18.44 -11.06 -4.31
N VAL A 210 -18.20 -10.61 -3.06
CA VAL A 210 -19.22 -10.14 -2.15
C VAL A 210 -19.17 -8.61 -2.10
N LEU A 211 -20.21 -7.97 -2.59
CA LEU A 211 -20.35 -6.51 -2.58
C LEU A 211 -21.17 -6.09 -1.36
N VAL A 212 -20.49 -5.43 -0.41
CA VAL A 212 -21.16 -4.97 0.82
C VAL A 212 -21.85 -3.63 0.56
N ALA A 213 -23.17 -3.59 0.79
CA ALA A 213 -23.98 -2.39 0.62
C ALA A 213 -24.82 -2.09 1.86
N THR A 214 -24.46 -1.04 2.60
CA THR A 214 -25.22 -0.68 3.79
C THR A 214 -26.43 0.19 3.46
N VAL A 215 -27.53 0.03 4.17
CA VAL A 215 -28.73 0.89 4.08
C VAL A 215 -28.37 2.38 4.23
N LYS A 216 -27.44 2.72 5.12
CA LYS A 216 -26.97 4.10 5.30
C LYS A 216 -26.29 4.65 4.05
N ALA A 217 -25.43 3.84 3.42
CA ALA A 217 -24.75 4.23 2.19
C ALA A 217 -25.76 4.44 1.04
N LEU A 218 -26.70 3.53 0.88
CA LEU A 218 -27.75 3.67 -0.14
C LEU A 218 -28.56 4.95 0.06
N LYS A 219 -29.02 5.23 1.28
CA LYS A 219 -29.75 6.48 1.58
C LYS A 219 -28.91 7.73 1.31
N LEU A 220 -27.61 7.70 1.61
CA LEU A 220 -26.71 8.81 1.32
C LEU A 220 -26.57 9.05 -0.18
N HIS A 221 -26.36 7.99 -0.96
CA HIS A 221 -26.31 8.07 -2.44
C HIS A 221 -27.66 8.47 -3.06
N GLY A 222 -28.76 8.21 -2.36
CA GLY A 222 -30.10 8.69 -2.73
C GLY A 222 -30.37 10.14 -2.34
N GLY A 223 -29.36 10.88 -1.85
CA GLY A 223 -29.46 12.32 -1.57
C GLY A 223 -29.85 12.69 -0.14
N LEU A 224 -29.95 11.72 0.78
CA LEU A 224 -30.27 12.01 2.19
C LEU A 224 -29.05 12.64 2.89
N SER A 225 -29.28 13.67 3.71
CA SER A 225 -28.21 14.29 4.49
C SER A 225 -27.64 13.34 5.56
N ARG A 226 -26.38 13.53 5.94
CA ARG A 226 -25.69 12.69 6.93
C ARG A 226 -26.42 12.62 8.28
N ASP A 227 -27.00 13.73 8.73
CA ASP A 227 -27.70 13.85 10.01
C ASP A 227 -29.02 13.07 10.01
N ALA A 228 -29.64 12.82 8.83
CA ALA A 228 -30.88 12.10 8.67
C ALA A 228 -30.72 10.60 8.41
N LEU A 229 -29.49 10.09 8.27
CA LEU A 229 -29.24 8.67 7.92
C LEU A 229 -29.79 7.65 8.94
N GLY A 230 -29.99 8.08 10.19
CA GLY A 230 -30.60 7.24 11.24
C GLY A 230 -32.11 7.02 11.08
N SER A 231 -32.79 7.91 10.34
CA SER A 231 -34.23 7.85 10.14
C SER A 231 -34.63 6.94 8.98
N GLU A 232 -35.81 6.38 9.01
CA GLU A 232 -36.36 5.65 7.87
C GLU A 232 -36.62 6.59 6.68
N ASN A 233 -36.15 6.19 5.50
CA ASN A 233 -36.42 6.90 4.25
C ASN A 233 -36.26 5.94 3.06
N VAL A 234 -37.40 5.31 2.69
CA VAL A 234 -37.46 4.32 1.61
C VAL A 234 -37.18 4.97 0.25
N ALA A 235 -37.72 6.16 0.01
CA ALA A 235 -37.50 6.86 -1.27
C ALA A 235 -36.02 7.17 -1.54
N ALA A 236 -35.28 7.65 -0.52
CA ALA A 236 -33.85 7.85 -0.65
C ALA A 236 -33.06 6.53 -0.84
N LEU A 237 -33.50 5.44 -0.18
CA LEU A 237 -32.90 4.13 -0.36
C LEU A 237 -33.07 3.64 -1.80
N GLU A 238 -34.31 3.72 -2.33
CA GLU A 238 -34.59 3.33 -3.71
C GLU A 238 -33.81 4.14 -4.74
N ALA A 239 -33.72 5.45 -4.54
CA ALA A 239 -32.90 6.32 -5.40
C ALA A 239 -31.42 5.91 -5.39
N GLY A 240 -30.90 5.48 -4.24
CA GLY A 240 -29.52 5.02 -4.08
C GLY A 240 -29.20 3.68 -4.73
N LEU A 241 -30.20 2.86 -5.06
CA LEU A 241 -30.00 1.56 -5.73
C LEU A 241 -29.34 1.71 -7.12
N SER A 242 -29.52 2.85 -7.77
CA SER A 242 -28.85 3.12 -9.05
C SER A 242 -27.31 3.12 -8.94
N ASN A 243 -26.77 3.59 -7.82
CA ASN A 243 -25.32 3.55 -7.54
C ASN A 243 -24.87 2.10 -7.27
N LEU A 244 -25.61 1.34 -6.49
CA LEU A 244 -25.34 -0.08 -6.25
C LEU A 244 -25.32 -0.88 -7.56
N GLY A 245 -26.29 -0.62 -8.45
CA GLY A 245 -26.35 -1.25 -9.76
C GLY A 245 -25.07 -1.07 -10.57
N ARG A 246 -24.51 0.14 -10.59
CA ARG A 246 -23.24 0.43 -11.27
C ARG A 246 -22.05 -0.34 -10.69
N HIS A 247 -21.98 -0.49 -9.36
CA HIS A 247 -20.93 -1.29 -8.74
C HIS A 247 -21.04 -2.79 -9.07
N ILE A 248 -22.27 -3.29 -9.15
CA ILE A 248 -22.55 -4.68 -9.59
C ILE A 248 -22.09 -4.87 -11.04
N GLU A 249 -22.52 -3.99 -11.95
CA GLU A 249 -22.12 -4.01 -13.36
C GLU A 249 -20.60 -3.94 -13.54
N ASN A 250 -19.93 -3.10 -12.74
CA ASN A 250 -18.46 -2.98 -12.77
C ASN A 250 -17.79 -4.30 -12.39
N LEU A 251 -18.23 -4.95 -11.32
CA LEU A 251 -17.69 -6.24 -10.91
C LEU A 251 -17.99 -7.37 -11.90
N GLN A 252 -19.14 -7.36 -12.54
CA GLN A 252 -19.54 -8.37 -13.52
C GLN A 252 -18.62 -8.37 -14.78
N GLN A 253 -17.96 -7.24 -15.08
CA GLN A 253 -17.00 -7.17 -16.19
C GLN A 253 -15.80 -8.11 -16.01
N TYR A 254 -15.48 -8.50 -14.78
CA TYR A 254 -14.43 -9.47 -14.50
C TYR A 254 -14.86 -10.93 -14.66
N GLY A 255 -16.13 -11.18 -15.03
CA GLY A 255 -16.62 -12.52 -15.39
C GLY A 255 -16.84 -13.46 -14.23
N LEU A 256 -17.12 -12.95 -13.00
CA LEU A 256 -17.36 -13.75 -11.81
C LEU A 256 -18.75 -13.47 -11.21
N PRO A 257 -19.32 -14.41 -10.45
CA PRO A 257 -20.55 -14.20 -9.69
C PRO A 257 -20.38 -13.08 -8.66
N VAL A 258 -21.39 -12.21 -8.56
CA VAL A 258 -21.43 -11.12 -7.58
C VAL A 258 -22.64 -11.34 -6.67
N VAL A 259 -22.38 -11.37 -5.36
CA VAL A 259 -23.40 -11.43 -4.31
C VAL A 259 -23.41 -10.10 -3.56
N VAL A 260 -24.58 -9.56 -3.27
CA VAL A 260 -24.74 -8.35 -2.46
C VAL A 260 -25.11 -8.74 -1.03
N ALA A 261 -24.41 -8.18 -0.05
CA ALA A 261 -24.64 -8.39 1.38
C ALA A 261 -24.83 -7.07 2.14
#